data_53e21d2bfe67f0429565ca8f176359c6
#
_entry.id   53e21d2bfe67f0429565ca8f176359c6
#
_cell.length_a   1.000
_cell.length_b   1.000
_cell.length_c   1.000
_cell.angle_alpha   90.00
_cell.angle_beta   90.00
_cell.angle_gamma   90.00
#
_symmetry.space_group_name_H-M   'P 1'
#
loop_
_entity.id
_entity.type
_entity.pdbx_description
1 polymer ?
#
loop_
_entity_poly.entity_id
_entity_poly.type
_entity_poly.pdbx_seq_one_letter_code
_entity_poly.pdbx_strand_id
1 'polypeptide(L)'
;MTTMMATTTGRAAVVCDERDARGGWKQRRCATTRGGGRGGTRTRTRARARTSSARDADGVDEVENCVIIGSGPAGYTAAIYAGRANLRPFVFEGFQAGGVPGGQLMTTTEVENFPGFPEGVTGPDLMDKMRKQAERWGAVMHSEDVVEVDFTSRPFTVSSSERTVKANSVIVATGATARRLGIPAEKTLWSRGISACAICDGASPIFKGEEVAVVGGGDTATEEAVYLTKYAKHVHLLVRSSKMRASKAMQDRVLKHKGITVHYNTECVDGTPNSKGNLGGLKLRNTETGDESRLQVKGLFYGIGHTPNSTIFDGQIQLDQGGYVVVNEGAKTSVEGVFSAGDLHDQEYRQAITAAGSGCMAAISVERYLTENNLVVERHQPKQTQQPKTAERDSEAIVPEDEDTFDINVTKHKGQFALRKLYHESDRVILVMYSAPTCGPCRRLKPMLDKVVTEFEDQVHYVEIDIAADPEIAEAAGVTGTPMTQIFYEKERIETLSGVKMKSEYRRVIEGVLGAREAPTKDVVMKRPQKDEKKETVGAQN
;
A
#
# COMPACT_ATOMS: atom_id res chain seq x y z
N MET A 1 17.41 23.78 -44.84
CA MET A 1 18.54 23.40 -45.71
C MET A 1 19.79 23.98 -45.10
N THR A 2 20.56 23.20 -44.39
CA THR A 2 21.93 23.54 -43.99
C THR A 2 22.71 22.25 -43.89
N THR A 3 23.76 22.20 -44.67
CA THR A 3 24.61 21.07 -45.03
C THR A 3 25.46 20.64 -43.84
N MET A 4 25.47 19.34 -43.54
CA MET A 4 26.46 18.70 -42.67
C MET A 4 27.80 18.59 -43.36
N MET A 5 28.89 19.05 -42.72
CA MET A 5 30.25 18.59 -42.96
C MET A 5 30.76 17.87 -41.72
N ALA A 6 31.13 16.63 -41.88
CA ALA A 6 31.78 15.80 -40.85
C ALA A 6 33.29 16.10 -40.80
N THR A 7 33.82 16.27 -39.58
CA THR A 7 35.26 16.07 -39.34
C THR A 7 35.45 15.21 -38.08
N THR A 8 36.15 14.13 -38.27
CA THR A 8 36.66 13.16 -37.32
C THR A 8 37.65 13.78 -36.34
N THR A 9 37.61 13.28 -35.10
CA THR A 9 38.58 13.26 -33.98
C THR A 9 38.17 14.02 -32.71
N GLY A 10 37.79 13.23 -31.77
CA GLY A 10 37.75 13.23 -30.31
C GLY A 10 38.06 14.49 -29.51
N ARG A 11 37.10 14.83 -28.71
CA ARG A 11 36.99 15.38 -27.36
C ARG A 11 35.83 16.37 -27.30
N ALA A 12 34.75 15.97 -26.65
CA ALA A 12 33.63 16.85 -26.36
C ALA A 12 34.06 17.89 -25.32
N ALA A 13 34.00 19.18 -25.70
CA ALA A 13 34.11 20.29 -24.77
C ALA A 13 32.68 20.71 -24.40
N VAL A 14 32.38 20.76 -23.11
CA VAL A 14 31.11 21.30 -22.61
C VAL A 14 31.16 22.81 -22.78
N VAL A 15 30.21 23.36 -23.58
CA VAL A 15 30.01 24.79 -23.81
C VAL A 15 28.78 25.20 -22.99
N CYS A 16 28.94 26.17 -22.10
CA CYS A 16 27.85 26.76 -21.35
C CYS A 16 27.49 28.10 -22.00
N ASP A 17 26.23 28.32 -22.32
CA ASP A 17 25.70 29.58 -22.88
C ASP A 17 25.26 30.50 -21.73
N GLU A 18 25.80 31.73 -21.67
CA GLU A 18 25.45 32.76 -20.70
C GLU A 18 24.85 33.97 -21.45
N ARG A 19 23.74 34.54 -20.96
CA ARG A 19 23.12 35.77 -21.50
C ARG A 19 23.79 36.99 -20.89
N ASP A 20 24.17 37.93 -21.73
CA ASP A 20 24.63 39.23 -21.28
C ASP A 20 23.46 40.22 -21.02
N ALA A 21 23.74 41.31 -20.32
CA ALA A 21 22.76 42.31 -19.92
C ALA A 21 22.09 43.07 -21.10
N ARG A 22 22.42 42.76 -22.36
CA ARG A 22 21.84 43.34 -23.59
C ARG A 22 21.17 42.27 -24.47
N GLY A 23 20.96 41.04 -23.97
CA GLY A 23 20.18 40.02 -24.68
C GLY A 23 20.95 39.16 -25.70
N GLY A 24 22.27 39.28 -25.78
CA GLY A 24 23.11 38.50 -26.70
C GLY A 24 23.73 37.27 -26.05
N TRP A 25 23.88 36.19 -26.82
CA TRP A 25 24.51 34.95 -26.36
C TRP A 25 26.03 34.98 -26.61
N LYS A 26 26.85 34.71 -25.57
CA LYS A 26 28.30 34.52 -25.69
C LYS A 26 28.73 33.16 -25.15
N GLN A 27 29.53 32.45 -25.95
CA GLN A 27 30.11 31.15 -25.57
C GLN A 27 31.44 31.36 -24.84
N ARG A 28 31.57 30.72 -23.64
CA ARG A 28 32.84 30.62 -22.92
C ARG A 28 33.23 29.15 -22.68
N ARG A 29 34.52 28.88 -22.84
CA ARG A 29 35.11 27.57 -22.46
C ARG A 29 35.37 27.56 -20.94
N CYS A 30 34.81 26.58 -20.24
CA CYS A 30 35.09 26.34 -18.83
C CYS A 30 36.41 25.58 -18.68
N ALA A 31 37.33 26.12 -17.90
CA ALA A 31 38.56 25.45 -17.51
C ALA A 31 38.34 24.63 -16.25
N THR A 32 38.71 23.34 -16.28
CA THR A 32 38.65 22.44 -15.12
C THR A 32 39.89 22.65 -14.27
N THR A 33 39.74 23.17 -13.07
CA THR A 33 40.79 23.18 -12.03
C THR A 33 40.71 21.91 -11.18
N ARG A 34 41.76 21.12 -11.19
CA ARG A 34 42.01 20.03 -10.22
C ARG A 34 42.44 20.63 -8.89
N GLY A 35 41.65 20.40 -7.85
CA GLY A 35 42.02 20.64 -6.45
C GLY A 35 42.11 19.32 -5.71
N GLY A 36 43.31 18.92 -5.31
CA GLY A 36 43.55 17.78 -4.42
C GLY A 36 43.34 18.20 -2.96
N GLY A 37 42.68 17.35 -2.19
CA GLY A 37 42.57 17.49 -0.74
C GLY A 37 42.51 16.12 -0.07
N ARG A 38 43.56 15.82 0.70
CA ARG A 38 43.72 14.61 1.54
C ARG A 38 42.85 14.72 2.79
N GLY A 39 42.34 13.58 3.27
CA GLY A 39 42.16 13.37 4.70
C GLY A 39 40.85 12.72 5.15
N GLY A 40 40.95 11.55 5.77
CA GLY A 40 40.06 11.12 6.82
C GLY A 40 39.22 9.88 6.58
N THR A 41 39.84 8.70 6.66
CA THR A 41 39.19 7.40 6.82
C THR A 41 38.33 7.34 8.10
N ARG A 42 37.03 7.25 7.98
CA ARG A 42 36.13 6.72 9.02
C ARG A 42 35.42 5.49 8.45
N THR A 43 35.99 4.34 8.76
CA THR A 43 35.40 3.02 8.53
C THR A 43 34.10 2.89 9.32
N ARG A 44 32.96 3.02 8.64
CA ARG A 44 31.66 2.51 9.10
C ARG A 44 31.51 1.12 8.52
N THR A 45 31.71 0.11 9.35
CA THR A 45 31.34 -1.29 9.07
C THR A 45 29.81 -1.36 8.92
N ARG A 46 29.32 -1.31 7.69
CA ARG A 46 27.95 -1.68 7.34
C ARG A 46 27.90 -3.20 7.29
N ALA A 47 27.13 -3.80 8.18
CA ALA A 47 26.74 -5.20 8.07
C ALA A 47 25.98 -5.35 6.73
N ARG A 48 26.61 -6.03 5.78
CA ARG A 48 25.99 -6.43 4.52
C ARG A 48 25.05 -7.59 4.82
N ALA A 49 23.73 -7.35 4.87
CA ALA A 49 22.75 -8.41 4.74
C ALA A 49 22.99 -9.08 3.37
N ARG A 50 23.23 -10.39 3.36
CA ARG A 50 23.30 -11.18 2.14
C ARG A 50 21.86 -11.37 1.66
N THR A 51 21.41 -10.52 0.73
CA THR A 51 20.20 -10.76 -0.03
C THR A 51 20.45 -11.90 -1.02
N SER A 52 19.60 -12.91 -1.01
CA SER A 52 19.61 -13.97 -2.02
C SER A 52 19.13 -13.37 -3.34
N SER A 53 20.01 -13.29 -4.35
CA SER A 53 19.57 -13.05 -5.73
C SER A 53 18.77 -14.24 -6.23
N ALA A 54 17.66 -14.01 -6.92
CA ALA A 54 16.98 -15.06 -7.65
C ALA A 54 17.93 -15.59 -8.72
N ARG A 55 18.41 -16.82 -8.57
CA ARG A 55 19.26 -17.51 -9.55
C ARG A 55 18.47 -18.65 -10.15
N ASP A 56 18.45 -18.74 -11.47
CA ASP A 56 18.10 -19.97 -12.14
C ASP A 56 19.22 -21.02 -11.99
N ALA A 57 18.91 -22.28 -12.36
CA ALA A 57 19.82 -23.43 -12.21
C ALA A 57 21.20 -23.24 -12.86
N ASP A 58 21.37 -22.24 -13.73
CA ASP A 58 22.62 -21.93 -14.47
C ASP A 58 23.40 -20.74 -13.90
N GLY A 59 22.96 -20.11 -12.81
CA GLY A 59 23.74 -19.10 -12.08
C GLY A 59 23.89 -17.73 -12.75
N VAL A 60 23.12 -17.43 -13.80
CA VAL A 60 23.08 -16.13 -14.47
C VAL A 60 22.01 -15.26 -13.81
N ASP A 61 22.36 -14.03 -13.41
CA ASP A 61 21.38 -13.03 -12.93
C ASP A 61 20.41 -12.71 -14.07
N GLU A 62 19.17 -13.19 -13.96
CA GLU A 62 18.13 -12.99 -14.98
C GLU A 62 17.69 -11.54 -15.01
N VAL A 63 17.78 -10.88 -16.19
CA VAL A 63 17.35 -9.49 -16.38
C VAL A 63 15.89 -9.46 -16.81
N GLU A 64 15.02 -8.81 -16.03
CA GLU A 64 13.60 -8.64 -16.37
C GLU A 64 13.40 -7.59 -17.47
N ASN A 65 12.43 -7.81 -18.36
CA ASN A 65 12.04 -6.81 -19.35
C ASN A 65 11.53 -5.53 -18.67
N CYS A 66 10.62 -5.71 -17.71
CA CYS A 66 9.99 -4.62 -17.01
C CYS A 66 9.73 -5.00 -15.55
N VAL A 67 10.17 -4.16 -14.62
CA VAL A 67 9.77 -4.19 -13.23
C VAL A 67 8.75 -3.09 -12.97
N ILE A 68 7.64 -3.42 -12.31
CA ILE A 68 6.59 -2.48 -11.91
C ILE A 68 6.60 -2.36 -10.39
N ILE A 69 6.67 -1.12 -9.88
CA ILE A 69 6.68 -0.84 -8.45
C ILE A 69 5.35 -0.21 -8.05
N GLY A 70 4.49 -0.98 -7.39
CA GLY A 70 3.17 -0.57 -6.93
C GLY A 70 2.04 -1.38 -7.55
N SER A 71 0.95 -1.51 -6.81
CA SER A 71 -0.20 -2.38 -7.10
C SER A 71 -1.55 -1.66 -7.12
N GLY A 72 -1.54 -0.33 -7.14
CA GLY A 72 -2.75 0.45 -7.37
C GLY A 72 -3.30 0.25 -8.79
N PRO A 73 -4.40 0.94 -9.17
CA PRO A 73 -4.97 0.84 -10.52
C PRO A 73 -3.96 1.09 -11.62
N ALA A 74 -3.00 2.00 -11.41
CA ALA A 74 -1.92 2.28 -12.35
C ALA A 74 -1.00 1.06 -12.53
N GLY A 75 -0.49 0.47 -11.43
CA GLY A 75 0.44 -0.66 -11.46
C GLY A 75 -0.18 -1.91 -12.07
N TYR A 76 -1.40 -2.28 -11.65
CA TYR A 76 -2.06 -3.46 -12.23
C TYR A 76 -2.46 -3.25 -13.71
N THR A 77 -2.87 -2.05 -14.09
CA THR A 77 -3.14 -1.78 -15.52
C THR A 77 -1.84 -1.86 -16.33
N ALA A 78 -0.74 -1.29 -15.83
CA ALA A 78 0.56 -1.43 -16.48
C ALA A 78 0.95 -2.91 -16.62
N ALA A 79 0.75 -3.72 -15.58
CA ALA A 79 1.02 -5.15 -15.60
C ALA A 79 0.17 -5.91 -16.63
N ILE A 80 -1.12 -5.56 -16.77
CA ILE A 80 -2.00 -6.13 -17.79
C ILE A 80 -1.46 -5.84 -19.20
N TYR A 81 -1.14 -4.57 -19.48
CA TYR A 81 -0.70 -4.17 -20.82
C TYR A 81 0.69 -4.71 -21.16
N ALA A 82 1.65 -4.65 -20.23
CA ALA A 82 2.98 -5.25 -20.41
C ALA A 82 2.90 -6.78 -20.58
N GLY A 83 2.03 -7.46 -19.80
CA GLY A 83 1.78 -8.89 -19.95
C GLY A 83 1.20 -9.24 -21.32
N ARG A 84 0.24 -8.45 -21.84
CA ARG A 84 -0.33 -8.62 -23.18
C ARG A 84 0.69 -8.38 -24.30
N ALA A 85 1.69 -7.53 -24.04
CA ALA A 85 2.84 -7.33 -24.94
C ALA A 85 3.93 -8.42 -24.81
N ASN A 86 3.67 -9.51 -24.09
CA ASN A 86 4.60 -10.63 -23.83
C ASN A 86 5.88 -10.21 -23.07
N LEU A 87 5.86 -9.11 -22.33
CA LEU A 87 7.01 -8.66 -21.56
C LEU A 87 7.19 -9.41 -20.23
N ARG A 88 6.18 -10.17 -19.78
CA ARG A 88 6.17 -10.89 -18.50
C ARG A 88 6.61 -9.98 -17.34
N PRO A 89 5.87 -8.92 -17.03
CA PRO A 89 6.30 -7.93 -16.04
C PRO A 89 6.45 -8.54 -14.66
N PHE A 90 7.52 -8.14 -13.95
CA PHE A 90 7.76 -8.45 -12.55
C PHE A 90 7.17 -7.33 -11.70
N VAL A 91 6.24 -7.63 -10.79
CA VAL A 91 5.49 -6.62 -10.04
C VAL A 91 5.81 -6.71 -8.55
N PHE A 92 6.40 -5.66 -8.00
CA PHE A 92 6.44 -5.44 -6.56
C PHE A 92 5.16 -4.75 -6.13
N GLU A 93 4.26 -5.48 -5.49
CA GLU A 93 2.93 -4.99 -5.12
C GLU A 93 2.95 -4.02 -3.94
N GLY A 94 4.00 -4.01 -3.13
CA GLY A 94 4.04 -3.39 -1.82
C GLY A 94 3.31 -4.24 -0.78
N PHE A 95 3.50 -3.90 0.51
CA PHE A 95 2.87 -4.65 1.58
C PHE A 95 2.60 -3.80 2.83
N GLN A 96 3.57 -3.02 3.31
CA GLN A 96 3.44 -2.18 4.51
C GLN A 96 3.52 -0.68 4.22
N ALA A 97 4.46 -0.25 3.39
CA ALA A 97 4.73 1.17 3.15
C ALA A 97 3.54 1.92 2.55
N GLY A 98 2.73 1.28 1.70
CA GLY A 98 1.49 1.82 1.11
C GLY A 98 0.21 1.14 1.58
N GLY A 99 0.28 0.27 2.61
CA GLY A 99 -0.80 -0.62 3.03
C GLY A 99 -0.82 -1.93 2.25
N VAL A 100 -1.91 -2.69 2.37
CA VAL A 100 -2.07 -3.96 1.65
C VAL A 100 -2.05 -3.76 0.12
N PRO A 101 -1.56 -4.76 -0.66
CA PRO A 101 -1.56 -4.69 -2.12
C PRO A 101 -2.92 -4.28 -2.70
N GLY A 102 -2.91 -3.31 -3.63
CA GLY A 102 -4.11 -2.70 -4.23
C GLY A 102 -4.22 -1.19 -3.97
N GLY A 103 -3.33 -0.63 -3.15
CA GLY A 103 -3.24 0.81 -2.90
C GLY A 103 -4.46 1.39 -2.17
N GLN A 104 -4.76 2.67 -2.43
CA GLN A 104 -5.81 3.42 -1.72
C GLN A 104 -7.20 2.77 -1.82
N LEU A 105 -7.51 2.08 -2.90
CA LEU A 105 -8.81 1.42 -3.10
C LEU A 105 -9.06 0.28 -2.11
N MET A 106 -8.03 -0.26 -1.47
CA MET A 106 -8.21 -1.30 -0.46
C MET A 106 -8.91 -0.80 0.81
N THR A 107 -8.94 0.51 1.02
CA THR A 107 -9.63 1.16 2.15
C THR A 107 -10.93 1.87 1.73
N THR A 108 -11.30 1.77 0.44
CA THR A 108 -12.52 2.37 -0.11
C THR A 108 -13.64 1.34 -0.11
N THR A 109 -14.83 1.70 0.37
CA THR A 109 -16.00 0.80 0.43
C THR A 109 -16.58 0.56 -0.95
N GLU A 110 -17.11 1.60 -1.59
CA GLU A 110 -17.73 1.52 -2.92
C GLU A 110 -17.05 2.46 -3.91
N VAL A 111 -16.89 1.99 -5.13
CA VAL A 111 -16.38 2.72 -6.30
C VAL A 111 -17.48 2.72 -7.35
N GLU A 112 -18.17 3.85 -7.48
CA GLU A 112 -19.29 4.01 -8.42
C GLU A 112 -18.86 4.68 -9.74
N ASN A 113 -17.65 5.23 -9.78
CA ASN A 113 -17.14 6.04 -10.89
C ASN A 113 -16.08 5.35 -11.76
N PHE A 114 -15.89 4.03 -11.60
CA PHE A 114 -15.05 3.24 -12.49
C PHE A 114 -15.94 2.58 -13.57
N PRO A 115 -15.74 2.89 -14.87
CA PRO A 115 -16.60 2.37 -15.93
C PRO A 115 -16.61 0.85 -16.02
N GLY A 116 -17.78 0.27 -16.37
CA GLY A 116 -17.97 -1.18 -16.52
C GLY A 116 -18.65 -1.85 -15.32
N PHE A 117 -18.96 -1.08 -14.27
CA PHE A 117 -19.67 -1.56 -13.08
C PHE A 117 -20.90 -0.67 -12.82
N PRO A 118 -22.04 -0.91 -13.49
CA PRO A 118 -23.22 -0.06 -13.38
C PRO A 118 -23.82 -0.05 -11.96
N GLU A 119 -23.64 -1.13 -11.21
CA GLU A 119 -24.10 -1.27 -9.82
C GLU A 119 -23.02 -0.85 -8.79
N GLY A 120 -21.91 -0.26 -9.27
CA GLY A 120 -20.74 -0.04 -8.43
C GLY A 120 -19.91 -1.31 -8.19
N VAL A 121 -18.81 -1.17 -7.52
CA VAL A 121 -17.93 -2.28 -7.12
C VAL A 121 -17.18 -1.87 -5.86
N THR A 122 -16.90 -2.81 -4.93
CA THR A 122 -16.06 -2.45 -3.80
C THR A 122 -14.61 -2.22 -4.26
N GLY A 123 -13.91 -1.28 -3.61
CA GLY A 123 -12.51 -1.02 -3.94
C GLY A 123 -11.65 -2.30 -3.91
N PRO A 124 -11.72 -3.12 -2.85
CA PRO A 124 -11.01 -4.41 -2.80
C PRO A 124 -11.37 -5.37 -3.94
N ASP A 125 -12.65 -5.48 -4.32
CA ASP A 125 -13.07 -6.38 -5.41
C ASP A 125 -12.56 -5.90 -6.77
N LEU A 126 -12.56 -4.60 -7.01
CA LEU A 126 -11.99 -4.02 -8.22
C LEU A 126 -10.49 -4.35 -8.32
N MET A 127 -9.75 -4.17 -7.22
CA MET A 127 -8.31 -4.43 -7.20
C MET A 127 -8.00 -5.93 -7.34
N ASP A 128 -8.81 -6.80 -6.77
CA ASP A 128 -8.65 -8.25 -6.94
C ASP A 128 -8.90 -8.69 -8.40
N LYS A 129 -9.95 -8.14 -9.04
CA LYS A 129 -10.22 -8.39 -10.46
C LYS A 129 -9.08 -7.91 -11.36
N MET A 130 -8.54 -6.72 -11.11
CA MET A 130 -7.39 -6.19 -11.89
C MET A 130 -6.13 -7.04 -11.68
N ARG A 131 -5.86 -7.46 -10.45
CA ARG A 131 -4.75 -8.36 -10.13
C ARG A 131 -4.84 -9.70 -10.88
N LYS A 132 -6.00 -10.37 -10.78
CA LYS A 132 -6.28 -11.62 -11.50
C LYS A 132 -6.15 -11.46 -13.02
N GLN A 133 -6.56 -10.31 -13.54
CA GLN A 133 -6.42 -10.01 -14.96
C GLN A 133 -4.94 -9.89 -15.35
N ALA A 134 -4.09 -9.26 -14.54
CA ALA A 134 -2.66 -9.14 -14.79
C ALA A 134 -1.95 -10.51 -14.70
N GLU A 135 -2.25 -11.31 -13.68
CA GLU A 135 -1.74 -12.68 -13.54
C GLU A 135 -2.11 -13.57 -14.73
N ARG A 136 -3.36 -13.45 -15.21
CA ARG A 136 -3.81 -14.17 -16.41
C ARG A 136 -2.95 -13.86 -17.63
N TRP A 137 -2.37 -12.67 -17.73
CA TRP A 137 -1.48 -12.25 -18.82
C TRP A 137 0.01 -12.48 -18.49
N GLY A 138 0.31 -13.27 -17.46
CA GLY A 138 1.68 -13.70 -17.15
C GLY A 138 2.49 -12.72 -16.32
N ALA A 139 1.86 -11.72 -15.70
CA ALA A 139 2.53 -10.88 -14.72
C ALA A 139 2.89 -11.71 -13.47
N VAL A 140 4.11 -11.52 -12.95
CA VAL A 140 4.62 -12.21 -11.76
C VAL A 140 4.51 -11.28 -10.56
N MET A 141 3.64 -11.63 -9.60
CA MET A 141 3.30 -10.77 -8.47
C MET A 141 4.11 -11.13 -7.22
N HIS A 142 4.69 -10.10 -6.59
CA HIS A 142 5.43 -10.22 -5.33
C HIS A 142 4.90 -9.18 -4.34
N SER A 143 4.30 -9.66 -3.25
CA SER A 143 3.78 -8.81 -2.17
C SER A 143 4.93 -8.40 -1.23
N GLU A 144 5.83 -7.57 -1.75
CA GLU A 144 7.05 -7.09 -1.09
C GLU A 144 7.18 -5.58 -1.30
N ASP A 145 7.70 -4.88 -0.27
CA ASP A 145 8.03 -3.46 -0.40
C ASP A 145 9.40 -3.28 -1.05
N VAL A 146 9.48 -2.41 -2.05
CA VAL A 146 10.77 -1.96 -2.58
C VAL A 146 11.41 -1.00 -1.58
N VAL A 147 12.63 -1.29 -1.19
CA VAL A 147 13.39 -0.51 -0.20
C VAL A 147 14.50 0.33 -0.83
N GLU A 148 14.97 -0.06 -2.01
CA GLU A 148 16.07 0.62 -2.71
C GLU A 148 15.94 0.42 -4.22
N VAL A 149 16.29 1.45 -4.99
CA VAL A 149 16.44 1.38 -6.44
C VAL A 149 17.79 1.97 -6.86
N ASP A 150 18.34 1.50 -7.97
CA ASP A 150 19.49 2.12 -8.63
C ASP A 150 19.17 2.29 -10.13
N PHE A 151 18.97 3.53 -10.52
CA PHE A 151 18.72 3.93 -11.90
C PHE A 151 19.94 4.57 -12.57
N THR A 152 21.10 4.56 -11.90
CA THR A 152 22.35 5.16 -12.42
C THR A 152 23.11 4.22 -13.36
N SER A 153 22.86 2.92 -13.26
CA SER A 153 23.49 1.87 -14.07
C SER A 153 22.45 1.02 -14.81
N ARG A 154 22.87 0.39 -15.92
CA ARG A 154 22.02 -0.54 -16.69
C ARG A 154 22.62 -1.94 -16.68
N PRO A 155 21.82 -3.00 -16.54
CA PRO A 155 20.39 -2.98 -16.23
C PRO A 155 20.10 -2.36 -14.87
N PHE A 156 18.92 -1.71 -14.73
CA PHE A 156 18.48 -1.10 -13.47
C PHE A 156 18.39 -2.12 -12.34
N THR A 157 18.53 -1.66 -11.10
CA THR A 157 18.41 -2.53 -9.93
C THR A 157 17.24 -2.08 -9.08
N VAL A 158 16.38 -3.04 -8.71
CA VAL A 158 15.25 -2.83 -7.79
C VAL A 158 15.35 -3.87 -6.68
N SER A 159 15.40 -3.42 -5.44
CA SER A 159 15.60 -4.29 -4.27
C SER A 159 14.46 -4.18 -3.27
N SER A 160 13.96 -5.32 -2.83
CA SER A 160 13.14 -5.48 -1.63
C SER A 160 14.01 -5.97 -0.46
N SER A 161 13.39 -6.23 0.70
CA SER A 161 14.07 -6.90 1.81
C SER A 161 14.42 -8.36 1.53
N GLU A 162 13.73 -9.00 0.56
CA GLU A 162 13.84 -10.43 0.27
C GLU A 162 14.69 -10.72 -0.98
N ARG A 163 14.68 -9.81 -1.97
CA ARG A 163 15.37 -10.03 -3.26
C ARG A 163 15.85 -8.76 -3.93
N THR A 164 16.78 -8.93 -4.85
CA THR A 164 17.24 -7.91 -5.79
C THR A 164 16.98 -8.38 -7.20
N VAL A 165 16.36 -7.52 -8.01
CA VAL A 165 15.97 -7.80 -9.39
C VAL A 165 16.68 -6.82 -10.33
N LYS A 166 17.20 -7.32 -11.44
CA LYS A 166 17.75 -6.51 -12.54
C LYS A 166 16.68 -6.32 -13.61
N ALA A 167 16.55 -5.12 -14.17
CA ALA A 167 15.53 -4.79 -15.15
C ALA A 167 16.04 -3.90 -16.29
N ASN A 168 15.56 -4.15 -17.50
CA ASN A 168 15.81 -3.29 -18.67
C ASN A 168 14.96 -2.02 -18.64
N SER A 169 13.78 -2.09 -18.01
CA SER A 169 12.90 -0.92 -17.79
C SER A 169 12.17 -1.02 -16.46
N VAL A 170 11.74 0.14 -15.93
CA VAL A 170 11.00 0.22 -14.67
C VAL A 170 9.79 1.14 -14.82
N ILE A 171 8.62 0.73 -14.30
CA ILE A 171 7.45 1.60 -14.11
C ILE A 171 7.29 1.87 -12.63
N VAL A 172 7.38 3.14 -12.23
CA VAL A 172 7.12 3.58 -10.85
C VAL A 172 5.65 3.99 -10.73
N ALA A 173 4.88 3.27 -9.91
CA ALA A 173 3.42 3.41 -9.75
C ALA A 173 3.01 3.36 -8.27
N THR A 174 3.83 3.94 -7.40
CA THR A 174 3.66 3.91 -5.94
C THR A 174 2.55 4.82 -5.41
N GLY A 175 1.99 5.68 -6.29
CA GLY A 175 0.86 6.55 -5.99
C GLY A 175 1.17 7.66 -4.99
N ALA A 176 0.12 8.19 -4.35
CA ALA A 176 0.21 9.23 -3.34
C ALA A 176 -0.72 8.90 -2.17
N THR A 177 -0.32 9.29 -0.97
CA THR A 177 -1.09 9.05 0.25
C THR A 177 -1.82 10.31 0.68
N ALA A 178 -3.13 10.24 0.91
CA ALA A 178 -3.91 11.34 1.44
C ALA A 178 -3.39 11.75 2.83
N ARG A 179 -3.17 13.04 3.01
CA ARG A 179 -2.76 13.58 4.31
C ARG A 179 -3.89 13.43 5.32
N ARG A 180 -3.53 13.09 6.53
CA ARG A 180 -4.48 12.93 7.64
C ARG A 180 -4.28 14.00 8.71
N LEU A 181 -5.33 14.27 9.47
CA LEU A 181 -5.25 15.16 10.62
C LEU A 181 -4.58 14.49 11.83
N GLY A 182 -4.62 13.15 11.90
CA GLY A 182 -4.13 12.36 13.03
C GLY A 182 -5.09 12.34 14.21
N ILE A 183 -6.37 12.66 14.00
CA ILE A 183 -7.39 12.65 15.07
C ILE A 183 -7.80 11.21 15.42
N PRO A 184 -8.17 10.94 16.71
CA PRO A 184 -8.54 9.59 17.16
C PRO A 184 -9.67 8.94 16.35
N ALA A 185 -10.66 9.74 15.93
CA ALA A 185 -11.82 9.29 15.17
C ALA A 185 -11.46 8.65 13.81
N GLU A 186 -10.30 8.97 13.21
CA GLU A 186 -9.87 8.38 11.93
C GLU A 186 -9.78 6.85 11.98
N LYS A 187 -9.43 6.28 13.13
CA LYS A 187 -9.27 4.83 13.29
C LYS A 187 -10.57 4.06 13.06
N THR A 188 -11.70 4.66 13.37
CA THR A 188 -13.02 4.00 13.36
C THR A 188 -13.99 4.58 12.35
N LEU A 189 -13.83 5.85 11.98
CA LEU A 189 -14.77 6.59 11.14
C LEU A 189 -14.26 6.82 9.70
N TRP A 190 -13.05 6.36 9.37
CA TRP A 190 -12.57 6.39 7.98
C TRP A 190 -13.48 5.54 7.10
N SER A 191 -13.92 6.08 5.96
CA SER A 191 -14.96 5.50 5.08
C SER A 191 -16.34 5.30 5.76
N ARG A 192 -16.51 5.84 6.98
CA ARG A 192 -17.78 5.87 7.72
C ARG A 192 -18.21 7.30 8.07
N GLY A 193 -17.98 8.20 7.13
CA GLY A 193 -18.24 9.64 7.27
C GLY A 193 -16.98 10.49 7.25
N ILE A 194 -15.76 9.92 7.33
CA ILE A 194 -14.50 10.62 7.06
C ILE A 194 -13.94 10.14 5.72
N SER A 195 -13.63 11.08 4.82
CA SER A 195 -13.08 10.83 3.48
C SER A 195 -12.00 11.86 3.12
N ALA A 196 -11.16 11.54 2.14
CA ALA A 196 -10.20 12.46 1.53
C ALA A 196 -10.49 12.70 0.04
N CYS A 197 -11.69 12.37 -0.44
CA CYS A 197 -12.07 12.54 -1.84
C CYS A 197 -13.56 12.91 -1.97
N ALA A 198 -13.85 14.19 -2.13
CA ALA A 198 -15.22 14.66 -2.31
C ALA A 198 -15.85 14.17 -3.63
N ILE A 199 -15.04 14.03 -4.70
CA ILE A 199 -15.51 13.54 -6.01
C ILE A 199 -15.88 12.05 -5.93
N CYS A 200 -15.17 11.28 -5.10
CA CYS A 200 -15.42 9.85 -4.94
C CYS A 200 -16.69 9.59 -4.10
N ASP A 201 -16.77 10.24 -2.94
CA ASP A 201 -17.71 9.86 -1.88
C ASP A 201 -18.87 10.85 -1.71
N GLY A 202 -18.75 12.07 -2.25
CA GLY A 202 -19.73 13.14 -2.01
C GLY A 202 -21.16 12.83 -2.47
N ALA A 203 -21.31 11.96 -3.46
CA ALA A 203 -22.62 11.51 -3.96
C ALA A 203 -23.26 10.41 -3.08
N SER A 204 -22.51 9.82 -2.15
CA SER A 204 -22.96 8.73 -1.29
C SER A 204 -24.26 9.08 -0.55
N PRO A 205 -25.21 8.12 -0.43
CA PRO A 205 -26.48 8.34 0.26
C PRO A 205 -26.34 8.85 1.70
N ILE A 206 -25.24 8.56 2.38
CA ILE A 206 -25.00 9.02 3.76
C ILE A 206 -24.78 10.54 3.88
N PHE A 207 -24.44 11.22 2.79
CA PHE A 207 -24.17 12.66 2.76
C PHE A 207 -25.28 13.45 2.07
N LYS A 208 -26.15 12.79 1.32
CA LYS A 208 -27.20 13.42 0.51
C LYS A 208 -28.23 14.11 1.40
N GLY A 209 -28.34 15.44 1.27
CA GLY A 209 -29.27 16.27 2.07
C GLY A 209 -28.82 16.49 3.52
N GLU A 210 -27.62 16.09 3.89
CA GLU A 210 -27.02 16.25 5.22
C GLU A 210 -26.02 17.41 5.25
N GLU A 211 -25.67 17.86 6.46
CA GLU A 211 -24.60 18.84 6.66
C GLU A 211 -23.25 18.11 6.69
N VAL A 212 -22.26 18.65 5.98
CA VAL A 212 -20.90 18.09 5.89
C VAL A 212 -19.84 19.16 6.16
N ALA A 213 -18.64 18.74 6.54
CA ALA A 213 -17.51 19.63 6.73
C ALA A 213 -16.38 19.30 5.78
N VAL A 214 -15.63 20.32 5.36
CA VAL A 214 -14.36 20.19 4.60
C VAL A 214 -13.27 20.85 5.41
N VAL A 215 -12.15 20.15 5.62
CA VAL A 215 -10.96 20.73 6.26
C VAL A 215 -9.96 21.16 5.21
N GLY A 216 -9.55 22.41 5.30
CA GLY A 216 -8.51 22.98 4.42
C GLY A 216 -8.79 24.43 4.05
N GLY A 217 -7.79 25.11 3.50
CA GLY A 217 -7.91 26.52 3.10
C GLY A 217 -7.23 26.82 1.76
N GLY A 218 -6.83 25.79 1.00
CA GLY A 218 -6.28 25.88 -0.35
C GLY A 218 -7.33 25.66 -1.44
N ASP A 219 -6.92 25.73 -2.71
CA ASP A 219 -7.81 25.55 -3.85
C ASP A 219 -8.56 24.21 -3.79
N THR A 220 -7.89 23.10 -3.53
CA THR A 220 -8.53 21.78 -3.37
C THR A 220 -9.70 21.80 -2.38
N ALA A 221 -9.49 22.35 -1.18
CA ALA A 221 -10.55 22.39 -0.16
C ALA A 221 -11.74 23.26 -0.59
N THR A 222 -11.47 24.36 -1.25
CA THR A 222 -12.53 25.28 -1.75
C THR A 222 -13.29 24.68 -2.92
N GLU A 223 -12.61 23.96 -3.82
CA GLU A 223 -13.23 23.19 -4.92
C GLU A 223 -14.11 22.05 -4.39
N GLU A 224 -13.59 21.27 -3.45
CA GLU A 224 -14.34 20.20 -2.80
C GLU A 224 -15.57 20.72 -2.05
N ALA A 225 -15.43 21.85 -1.33
CA ALA A 225 -16.56 22.48 -0.65
C ALA A 225 -17.66 22.89 -1.63
N VAL A 226 -17.28 23.50 -2.77
CA VAL A 226 -18.22 23.87 -3.83
C VAL A 226 -18.83 22.61 -4.47
N TYR A 227 -18.04 21.57 -4.72
CA TYR A 227 -18.53 20.32 -5.30
C TYR A 227 -19.59 19.66 -4.42
N LEU A 228 -19.34 19.57 -3.13
CA LEU A 228 -20.24 18.94 -2.16
C LEU A 228 -21.60 19.62 -2.03
N THR A 229 -21.70 20.92 -2.35
CA THR A 229 -23.00 21.62 -2.35
C THR A 229 -24.01 21.06 -3.36
N LYS A 230 -23.58 20.20 -4.30
CA LYS A 230 -24.48 19.49 -5.23
C LYS A 230 -25.30 18.41 -4.52
N TYR A 231 -24.82 17.89 -3.41
CA TYR A 231 -25.39 16.75 -2.70
C TYR A 231 -25.78 17.07 -1.26
N ALA A 232 -24.93 17.77 -0.54
CA ALA A 232 -25.11 18.14 0.85
C ALA A 232 -26.11 19.29 1.00
N LYS A 233 -26.84 19.30 2.11
CA LYS A 233 -27.73 20.40 2.49
C LYS A 233 -26.93 21.68 2.77
N HIS A 234 -25.80 21.54 3.43
CA HIS A 234 -24.89 22.64 3.77
C HIS A 234 -23.46 22.13 3.96
N VAL A 235 -22.47 22.96 3.62
CA VAL A 235 -21.05 22.64 3.72
C VAL A 235 -20.36 23.63 4.67
N HIS A 236 -19.65 23.12 5.66
CA HIS A 236 -18.84 23.88 6.60
C HIS A 236 -17.36 23.77 6.19
N LEU A 237 -16.76 24.86 5.71
CA LEU A 237 -15.33 24.90 5.37
C LEU A 237 -14.53 25.33 6.59
N LEU A 238 -13.72 24.41 7.14
CA LEU A 238 -12.92 24.61 8.35
C LEU A 238 -11.49 25.05 7.95
N VAL A 239 -11.17 26.29 8.22
CA VAL A 239 -9.87 26.92 7.90
C VAL A 239 -9.13 27.22 9.18
N ARG A 240 -8.00 26.52 9.44
CA ARG A 240 -7.24 26.65 10.69
C ARG A 240 -6.59 28.02 10.91
N SER A 241 -6.47 28.83 9.88
CA SER A 241 -5.87 30.17 9.94
C SER A 241 -6.92 31.25 9.69
N SER A 242 -6.57 32.51 9.97
CA SER A 242 -7.43 33.68 9.72
C SER A 242 -7.67 34.00 8.24
N LYS A 243 -6.99 33.29 7.32
CA LYS A 243 -7.08 33.51 5.87
C LYS A 243 -7.01 32.20 5.10
N MET A 244 -7.78 32.10 4.03
CA MET A 244 -7.60 31.03 3.02
C MET A 244 -6.35 31.28 2.19
N ARG A 245 -5.70 30.19 1.74
CA ARG A 245 -4.57 30.22 0.80
C ARG A 245 -5.00 29.98 -0.64
N ALA A 246 -6.26 29.64 -0.85
CA ALA A 246 -6.86 29.43 -2.17
C ALA A 246 -6.71 30.67 -3.07
N SER A 247 -6.79 30.48 -4.36
CA SER A 247 -6.83 31.55 -5.35
C SER A 247 -7.98 32.52 -5.06
N LYS A 248 -7.81 33.81 -5.40
CA LYS A 248 -8.82 34.81 -5.13
C LYS A 248 -10.17 34.48 -5.75
N ALA A 249 -10.16 33.88 -6.95
CA ALA A 249 -11.38 33.43 -7.62
C ALA A 249 -12.14 32.37 -6.81
N MET A 250 -11.42 31.40 -6.25
CA MET A 250 -12.04 30.34 -5.42
C MET A 250 -12.50 30.87 -4.07
N GLN A 251 -11.75 31.79 -3.44
CA GLN A 251 -12.21 32.47 -2.23
C GLN A 251 -13.53 33.21 -2.46
N ASP A 252 -13.62 34.00 -3.53
CA ASP A 252 -14.83 34.76 -3.87
C ASP A 252 -16.02 33.83 -4.18
N ARG A 253 -15.76 32.70 -4.83
CA ARG A 253 -16.78 31.68 -5.14
C ARG A 253 -17.35 31.06 -3.86
N VAL A 254 -16.50 30.66 -2.92
CA VAL A 254 -16.91 30.06 -1.65
C VAL A 254 -17.65 31.08 -0.77
N LEU A 255 -17.11 32.29 -0.62
CA LEU A 255 -17.69 33.33 0.25
C LEU A 255 -19.06 33.83 -0.26
N LYS A 256 -19.31 33.78 -1.56
CA LYS A 256 -20.61 34.15 -2.16
C LYS A 256 -21.60 33.00 -2.19
N HIS A 257 -21.18 31.76 -1.89
CA HIS A 257 -22.05 30.59 -2.02
C HIS A 257 -22.95 30.41 -0.82
N LYS A 258 -24.28 30.48 -1.01
CA LYS A 258 -25.28 30.41 0.07
C LYS A 258 -25.25 29.07 0.85
N GLY A 259 -24.82 27.98 0.21
CA GLY A 259 -24.71 26.66 0.82
C GLY A 259 -23.38 26.40 1.53
N ILE A 260 -22.50 27.41 1.68
CA ILE A 260 -21.19 27.23 2.34
C ILE A 260 -21.03 28.25 3.48
N THR A 261 -20.60 27.77 4.62
CA THR A 261 -20.14 28.61 5.75
C THR A 261 -18.65 28.37 5.99
N VAL A 262 -17.87 29.47 6.00
CA VAL A 262 -16.43 29.40 6.28
C VAL A 262 -16.18 29.67 7.75
N HIS A 263 -15.52 28.74 8.44
CA HIS A 263 -15.08 28.86 9.81
C HIS A 263 -13.56 29.11 9.83
N TYR A 264 -13.17 30.35 10.05
CA TYR A 264 -11.75 30.71 10.20
C TYR A 264 -11.24 30.38 11.59
N ASN A 265 -9.92 30.28 11.74
CA ASN A 265 -9.25 29.97 13.00
C ASN A 265 -9.82 28.71 13.65
N THR A 266 -10.24 27.72 12.85
CA THR A 266 -10.97 26.55 13.33
C THR A 266 -10.28 25.28 12.85
N GLU A 267 -9.94 24.41 13.78
CA GLU A 267 -9.43 23.07 13.51
C GLU A 267 -10.37 21.99 14.04
N CYS A 268 -10.39 20.86 13.38
CA CYS A 268 -11.07 19.65 13.84
C CYS A 268 -10.12 18.87 14.75
N VAL A 269 -10.51 18.62 15.99
CA VAL A 269 -9.68 17.89 16.97
C VAL A 269 -10.16 16.46 17.20
N ASP A 270 -11.44 16.16 16.91
CA ASP A 270 -11.98 14.81 16.97
C ASP A 270 -13.35 14.69 16.26
N GLY A 271 -13.80 13.45 16.06
CA GLY A 271 -15.12 13.10 15.54
C GLY A 271 -15.87 12.19 16.51
N THR A 272 -17.19 12.32 16.55
CA THR A 272 -18.06 11.47 17.38
C THR A 272 -18.95 10.59 16.51
N PRO A 273 -19.05 9.27 16.79
CA PRO A 273 -19.95 8.39 16.04
C PRO A 273 -21.41 8.67 16.41
N ASN A 274 -22.31 8.39 15.46
CA ASN A 274 -23.75 8.29 15.72
C ASN A 274 -24.13 6.86 16.17
N SER A 275 -25.42 6.62 16.44
CA SER A 275 -25.94 5.32 16.86
C SER A 275 -25.73 4.17 15.85
N LYS A 276 -25.43 4.49 14.59
CA LYS A 276 -25.15 3.51 13.52
C LYS A 276 -23.65 3.28 13.31
N GLY A 277 -22.77 3.88 14.11
CA GLY A 277 -21.32 3.79 13.98
C GLY A 277 -20.71 4.64 12.85
N ASN A 278 -21.49 5.53 12.21
CA ASN A 278 -21.00 6.52 11.25
C ASN A 278 -20.74 7.86 11.94
N LEU A 279 -20.05 8.79 11.26
CA LEU A 279 -19.83 10.14 11.79
C LEU A 279 -21.17 10.81 12.15
N GLY A 280 -21.26 11.37 13.35
CA GLY A 280 -22.42 12.09 13.87
C GLY A 280 -22.15 13.54 14.22
N GLY A 281 -20.90 13.92 14.39
CA GLY A 281 -20.49 15.29 14.70
C GLY A 281 -18.99 15.42 14.88
N LEU A 282 -18.53 16.67 14.95
CA LEU A 282 -17.12 17.03 15.11
C LEU A 282 -16.92 17.82 16.42
N LYS A 283 -15.77 17.62 17.03
CA LYS A 283 -15.22 18.48 18.06
C LYS A 283 -14.24 19.44 17.39
N LEU A 284 -14.53 20.73 17.50
CA LEU A 284 -13.75 21.81 16.91
C LEU A 284 -13.02 22.58 18.00
N ARG A 285 -11.89 23.17 17.65
CA ARG A 285 -11.15 24.09 18.52
C ARG A 285 -10.82 25.37 17.74
N ASN A 286 -11.05 26.52 18.36
CA ASN A 286 -10.57 27.79 17.85
C ASN A 286 -9.06 27.88 18.08
N THR A 287 -8.30 28.15 17.02
CA THR A 287 -6.83 28.16 17.07
C THR A 287 -6.25 29.42 17.74
N GLU A 288 -7.03 30.49 17.91
CA GLU A 288 -6.61 31.73 18.58
C GLU A 288 -7.00 31.75 20.05
N THR A 289 -8.23 31.36 20.37
CA THR A 289 -8.74 31.46 21.76
C THR A 289 -8.59 30.13 22.52
N GLY A 290 -8.45 29.02 21.82
CA GLY A 290 -8.44 27.69 22.40
C GLY A 290 -9.84 27.14 22.76
N ASP A 291 -10.91 27.91 22.51
CA ASP A 291 -12.28 27.51 22.83
C ASP A 291 -12.69 26.29 22.00
N GLU A 292 -13.35 25.35 22.69
CA GLU A 292 -13.88 24.14 22.05
C GLU A 292 -15.38 24.32 21.76
N SER A 293 -15.80 23.77 20.60
CA SER A 293 -17.19 23.76 20.16
C SER A 293 -17.53 22.46 19.49
N ARG A 294 -18.82 22.22 19.24
CA ARG A 294 -19.31 21.04 18.52
C ARG A 294 -20.06 21.47 17.28
N LEU A 295 -19.83 20.72 16.20
CA LEU A 295 -20.53 20.89 14.93
C LEU A 295 -21.20 19.57 14.55
N GLN A 296 -22.52 19.60 14.32
CA GLN A 296 -23.29 18.43 13.92
C GLN A 296 -23.19 18.26 12.41
N VAL A 297 -22.48 17.24 11.96
CA VAL A 297 -22.31 16.90 10.54
C VAL A 297 -22.27 15.39 10.36
N LYS A 298 -22.59 14.93 9.14
CA LYS A 298 -22.53 13.51 8.77
C LYS A 298 -21.30 13.16 7.95
N GLY A 299 -20.59 14.16 7.44
CA GLY A 299 -19.38 13.99 6.63
C GLY A 299 -18.27 14.94 7.03
N LEU A 300 -17.02 14.44 6.96
CA LEU A 300 -15.80 15.23 7.10
C LEU A 300 -14.86 14.89 5.95
N PHE A 301 -14.58 15.84 5.08
CA PHE A 301 -13.72 15.69 3.90
C PHE A 301 -12.38 16.39 4.10
N TYR A 302 -11.28 15.74 3.73
CA TYR A 302 -9.93 16.24 3.92
C TYR A 302 -9.38 16.90 2.65
N GLY A 303 -9.64 18.18 2.47
CA GLY A 303 -9.06 19.02 1.43
C GLY A 303 -7.64 19.53 1.78
N ILE A 304 -6.79 18.69 2.42
CA ILE A 304 -5.46 19.07 2.91
C ILE A 304 -4.31 18.51 2.06
N GLY A 305 -4.67 17.90 0.92
CA GLY A 305 -3.75 17.41 -0.10
C GLY A 305 -3.20 16.02 0.17
N HIS A 306 -2.26 15.61 -0.69
CA HIS A 306 -1.63 14.29 -0.68
C HIS A 306 -0.10 14.44 -0.53
N THR A 307 0.55 13.34 -0.24
CA THR A 307 2.01 13.22 -0.25
C THR A 307 2.35 12.10 -1.22
N PRO A 308 3.13 12.36 -2.30
CA PRO A 308 3.54 11.33 -3.24
C PRO A 308 4.50 10.34 -2.56
N ASN A 309 4.37 9.06 -2.91
CA ASN A 309 5.22 8.00 -2.36
C ASN A 309 6.51 7.88 -3.20
N SER A 310 7.27 8.95 -3.27
CA SER A 310 8.45 9.13 -4.14
C SER A 310 9.79 9.03 -3.41
N THR A 311 9.79 8.91 -2.10
CA THR A 311 11.02 8.97 -1.27
C THR A 311 12.11 7.98 -1.68
N ILE A 312 11.71 6.77 -2.18
CA ILE A 312 12.67 5.76 -2.66
C ILE A 312 13.36 6.15 -3.97
N PHE A 313 12.85 7.16 -4.66
CA PHE A 313 13.38 7.66 -5.95
C PHE A 313 14.16 8.97 -5.81
N ASP A 314 14.28 9.50 -4.58
CA ASP A 314 14.93 10.80 -4.34
C ASP A 314 16.37 10.79 -4.83
N GLY A 315 16.74 11.86 -5.54
CA GLY A 315 18.07 12.01 -6.17
C GLY A 315 18.32 11.13 -7.39
N GLN A 316 17.38 10.29 -7.82
CA GLN A 316 17.52 9.41 -8.99
C GLN A 316 16.64 9.80 -10.18
N ILE A 317 15.41 10.24 -9.94
CA ILE A 317 14.53 10.82 -10.96
C ILE A 317 14.14 12.23 -10.54
N GLN A 318 13.81 13.08 -11.53
CA GLN A 318 13.42 14.44 -11.26
C GLN A 318 12.06 14.50 -10.56
N LEU A 319 12.04 15.17 -9.39
CA LEU A 319 10.82 15.47 -8.63
C LEU A 319 10.56 16.98 -8.69
N ASP A 320 9.29 17.35 -8.59
CA ASP A 320 8.89 18.75 -8.42
C ASP A 320 9.02 19.21 -6.96
N GLN A 321 8.63 20.46 -6.68
CA GLN A 321 8.66 21.00 -5.31
C GLN A 321 7.71 20.31 -4.33
N GLY A 322 6.67 19.64 -4.84
CA GLY A 322 5.71 18.83 -4.07
C GLY A 322 6.17 17.39 -3.82
N GLY A 323 7.29 17.00 -4.44
CA GLY A 323 7.81 15.62 -4.40
C GLY A 323 7.19 14.70 -5.46
N TYR A 324 6.37 15.21 -6.38
CA TYR A 324 5.79 14.42 -7.47
C TYR A 324 6.80 14.20 -8.59
N VAL A 325 6.73 13.05 -9.23
CA VAL A 325 7.60 12.74 -10.37
C VAL A 325 7.27 13.65 -11.55
N VAL A 326 8.29 14.31 -12.09
CA VAL A 326 8.15 15.10 -13.32
C VAL A 326 8.14 14.15 -14.52
N VAL A 327 7.06 14.20 -15.31
CA VAL A 327 6.92 13.37 -16.51
C VAL A 327 6.91 14.24 -17.77
N ASN A 328 7.45 13.68 -18.85
CA ASN A 328 7.43 14.25 -20.19
C ASN A 328 6.76 13.26 -21.13
N GLU A 329 6.11 13.73 -22.20
CA GLU A 329 5.54 12.89 -23.26
C GLU A 329 4.87 11.60 -22.74
N GLY A 330 3.78 11.77 -22.02
CA GLY A 330 2.91 10.67 -21.58
C GLY A 330 3.32 10.02 -20.24
N ALA A 331 4.49 9.44 -20.12
CA ALA A 331 4.88 8.68 -18.91
C ALA A 331 6.40 8.69 -18.64
N LYS A 332 7.20 9.31 -19.53
CA LYS A 332 8.67 9.30 -19.45
C LYS A 332 9.15 10.17 -18.28
N THR A 333 10.02 9.62 -17.44
CA THR A 333 10.72 10.38 -16.38
C THR A 333 11.99 11.04 -16.94
N SER A 334 12.76 11.66 -16.06
CA SER A 334 14.09 12.22 -16.41
C SER A 334 15.14 11.14 -16.72
N VAL A 335 14.86 9.87 -16.42
CA VAL A 335 15.74 8.74 -16.70
C VAL A 335 15.14 7.90 -17.82
N GLU A 336 15.83 7.78 -18.92
CA GLU A 336 15.42 6.95 -20.05
C GLU A 336 15.27 5.47 -19.61
N GLY A 337 14.13 4.84 -19.94
CA GLY A 337 13.80 3.47 -19.51
C GLY A 337 13.09 3.39 -18.17
N VAL A 338 12.92 4.53 -17.46
CA VAL A 338 12.10 4.65 -16.26
C VAL A 338 10.86 5.49 -16.57
N PHE A 339 9.68 4.95 -16.25
CA PHE A 339 8.39 5.54 -16.54
C PHE A 339 7.57 5.69 -15.26
N SER A 340 6.70 6.70 -15.19
CA SER A 340 5.83 6.93 -14.04
C SER A 340 4.36 6.75 -14.40
N ALA A 341 3.56 6.24 -13.46
CA ALA A 341 2.12 6.05 -13.65
C ALA A 341 1.32 6.37 -12.39
N GLY A 342 0.12 6.93 -12.59
CA GLY A 342 -0.86 7.23 -11.55
C GLY A 342 -0.52 8.44 -10.71
N ASP A 343 -1.07 8.46 -9.50
CA ASP A 343 -1.04 9.60 -8.57
C ASP A 343 0.38 9.99 -8.13
N LEU A 344 1.40 9.21 -8.47
CA LEU A 344 2.80 9.55 -8.24
C LEU A 344 3.24 10.79 -9.04
N HIS A 345 2.58 11.06 -10.18
CA HIS A 345 2.80 12.27 -10.99
C HIS A 345 1.50 13.07 -11.26
N ASP A 346 0.32 12.42 -11.16
CA ASP A 346 -0.97 13.11 -11.36
C ASP A 346 -1.36 13.86 -10.09
N GLN A 347 -1.22 15.20 -10.12
CA GLN A 347 -1.60 16.08 -9.01
C GLN A 347 -3.02 16.62 -9.16
N GLU A 348 -3.63 16.48 -10.33
CA GLU A 348 -4.88 17.13 -10.69
C GLU A 348 -6.08 16.20 -10.48
N TYR A 349 -6.09 15.04 -11.11
CA TYR A 349 -7.28 14.18 -11.15
C TYR A 349 -7.31 13.16 -10.02
N ARG A 350 -6.25 12.39 -9.83
CA ARG A 350 -6.13 11.35 -8.77
C ARG A 350 -7.35 10.45 -8.70
N GLN A 351 -7.78 9.94 -9.85
CA GLN A 351 -8.89 9.01 -9.97
C GLN A 351 -8.41 7.62 -10.36
N ALA A 352 -9.14 6.58 -9.94
CA ALA A 352 -8.82 5.19 -10.29
C ALA A 352 -8.71 4.99 -11.81
N ILE A 353 -9.58 5.62 -12.58
CA ILE A 353 -9.61 5.50 -14.05
C ILE A 353 -8.45 6.27 -14.70
N THR A 354 -8.09 7.46 -14.23
CA THR A 354 -6.93 8.19 -14.77
C THR A 354 -5.63 7.49 -14.40
N ALA A 355 -5.54 6.95 -13.20
CA ALA A 355 -4.41 6.13 -12.77
C ALA A 355 -4.27 4.87 -13.65
N ALA A 356 -5.38 4.16 -13.93
CA ALA A 356 -5.39 3.03 -14.85
C ALA A 356 -4.96 3.44 -16.26
N GLY A 357 -5.50 4.58 -16.78
CA GLY A 357 -5.13 5.12 -18.08
C GLY A 357 -3.63 5.44 -18.19
N SER A 358 -3.05 6.05 -17.14
CA SER A 358 -1.62 6.36 -17.13
C SER A 358 -0.75 5.09 -17.04
N GLY A 359 -1.22 4.05 -16.33
CA GLY A 359 -0.58 2.73 -16.32
C GLY A 359 -0.54 2.08 -17.70
N CYS A 360 -1.63 2.19 -18.46
CA CYS A 360 -1.67 1.77 -19.87
C CYS A 360 -0.62 2.52 -20.71
N MET A 361 -0.56 3.87 -20.58
CA MET A 361 0.40 4.71 -21.32
C MET A 361 1.85 4.33 -20.97
N ALA A 362 2.16 4.11 -19.70
CA ALA A 362 3.48 3.72 -19.25
C ALA A 362 3.91 2.36 -19.85
N ALA A 363 3.04 1.36 -19.82
CA ALA A 363 3.34 0.04 -20.36
C ALA A 363 3.57 0.05 -21.89
N ILE A 364 2.76 0.82 -22.63
CA ILE A 364 2.97 0.99 -24.08
C ILE A 364 4.30 1.71 -24.35
N SER A 365 4.66 2.69 -23.52
CA SER A 365 5.93 3.40 -23.64
C SER A 365 7.14 2.49 -23.35
N VAL A 366 7.00 1.60 -22.36
CA VAL A 366 8.00 0.56 -22.06
C VAL A 366 8.20 -0.37 -23.25
N GLU A 367 7.13 -0.90 -23.83
CA GLU A 367 7.20 -1.81 -24.97
C GLU A 367 7.93 -1.17 -26.15
N ARG A 368 7.60 0.09 -26.50
CA ARG A 368 8.27 0.84 -27.54
C ARG A 368 9.75 1.05 -27.23
N TYR A 369 10.07 1.49 -26.01
CA TYR A 369 11.44 1.71 -25.56
C TYR A 369 12.30 0.43 -25.66
N LEU A 370 11.79 -0.68 -25.17
CA LEU A 370 12.50 -1.96 -25.21
C LEU A 370 12.73 -2.44 -26.66
N THR A 371 11.72 -2.27 -27.51
CA THR A 371 11.80 -2.65 -28.93
C THR A 371 12.79 -1.78 -29.70
N GLU A 372 12.71 -0.46 -29.54
CA GLU A 372 13.60 0.51 -30.21
C GLU A 372 15.07 0.33 -29.83
N ASN A 373 15.33 -0.13 -28.60
CA ASN A 373 16.68 -0.33 -28.07
C ASN A 373 17.18 -1.80 -28.18
N ASN A 374 16.38 -2.71 -28.75
CA ASN A 374 16.69 -4.14 -28.82
C ASN A 374 16.96 -4.77 -27.45
N LEU A 375 16.19 -4.36 -26.43
CA LEU A 375 16.31 -4.83 -25.04
C LEU A 375 15.26 -5.88 -24.66
N VAL A 376 14.38 -6.28 -25.57
CA VAL A 376 13.37 -7.30 -25.32
C VAL A 376 14.04 -8.66 -25.12
N VAL A 377 13.88 -9.25 -23.94
CA VAL A 377 14.25 -10.62 -23.65
C VAL A 377 13.04 -11.50 -23.96
N GLU A 378 13.16 -12.39 -24.96
CA GLU A 378 12.08 -13.32 -25.29
C GLU A 378 11.87 -14.32 -24.14
N ARG A 379 10.66 -14.33 -23.57
CA ARG A 379 10.28 -15.28 -22.54
C ARG A 379 9.08 -16.09 -23.02
N HIS A 380 9.23 -17.40 -22.99
CA HIS A 380 8.10 -18.28 -23.29
C HIS A 380 7.04 -18.16 -22.22
N GLN A 381 5.92 -17.50 -22.55
CA GLN A 381 4.74 -17.61 -21.69
C GLN A 381 4.27 -19.08 -21.70
N PRO A 382 3.99 -19.68 -20.55
CA PRO A 382 3.31 -20.96 -20.54
C PRO A 382 2.03 -20.78 -21.36
N LYS A 383 1.81 -21.68 -22.36
CA LYS A 383 0.57 -21.66 -23.17
C LYS A 383 -0.59 -21.54 -22.23
N GLN A 384 -1.36 -20.45 -22.36
CA GLN A 384 -2.61 -20.28 -21.62
C GLN A 384 -3.47 -21.49 -22.00
N THR A 385 -3.48 -22.48 -21.15
CA THR A 385 -4.54 -23.47 -21.16
C THR A 385 -5.80 -22.64 -20.93
N GLN A 386 -6.65 -22.53 -21.96
CA GLN A 386 -7.97 -21.97 -21.78
C GLN A 386 -8.62 -22.82 -20.70
N GLN A 387 -8.50 -22.34 -19.45
CA GLN A 387 -9.37 -22.86 -18.42
C GLN A 387 -10.77 -22.59 -18.96
N PRO A 388 -11.62 -23.60 -19.06
CA PRO A 388 -13.01 -23.39 -19.44
C PRO A 388 -13.50 -22.21 -18.58
N LYS A 389 -14.28 -21.31 -19.18
CA LYS A 389 -15.03 -20.29 -18.41
C LYS A 389 -15.87 -21.04 -17.39
N THR A 390 -15.23 -21.49 -16.32
CA THR A 390 -15.95 -21.85 -15.11
C THR A 390 -16.59 -20.55 -14.70
N ALA A 391 -17.92 -20.56 -14.78
CA ALA A 391 -18.76 -19.57 -14.15
C ALA A 391 -18.08 -19.10 -12.85
N GLU A 392 -18.07 -17.79 -12.64
CA GLU A 392 -17.62 -17.15 -11.41
C GLU A 392 -17.93 -18.11 -10.26
N ARG A 393 -16.90 -18.77 -9.73
CA ARG A 393 -17.07 -19.38 -8.44
C ARG A 393 -17.16 -18.19 -7.51
N ASP A 394 -18.41 -17.79 -7.29
CA ASP A 394 -18.79 -17.08 -6.09
C ASP A 394 -17.95 -17.65 -4.97
N SER A 395 -17.45 -16.77 -4.11
CA SER A 395 -16.72 -17.16 -2.90
C SER A 395 -17.32 -18.46 -2.38
N GLU A 396 -16.65 -19.60 -2.65
CA GLU A 396 -17.14 -20.89 -2.14
C GLU A 396 -17.31 -20.66 -0.65
N ALA A 397 -18.55 -20.68 -0.22
CA ALA A 397 -18.86 -20.64 1.21
C ALA A 397 -17.98 -21.72 1.85
N ILE A 398 -17.25 -21.35 2.88
CA ILE A 398 -16.40 -22.29 3.61
C ILE A 398 -17.34 -23.38 4.09
N VAL A 399 -17.25 -24.57 3.48
CA VAL A 399 -17.98 -25.73 3.98
C VAL A 399 -17.14 -26.26 5.14
N PRO A 400 -17.63 -26.15 6.38
CA PRO A 400 -16.90 -26.64 7.54
C PRO A 400 -16.74 -28.16 7.46
N GLU A 401 -15.63 -28.68 7.96
CA GLU A 401 -15.43 -30.11 8.14
C GLU A 401 -16.27 -30.62 9.31
N ASP A 402 -16.70 -31.87 9.21
CA ASP A 402 -17.42 -32.63 10.25
C ASP A 402 -16.66 -33.92 10.58
N GLU A 403 -17.29 -34.82 11.37
CA GLU A 403 -16.69 -36.08 11.79
C GLU A 403 -16.38 -37.01 10.62
N ASP A 404 -17.17 -36.96 9.55
CA ASP A 404 -17.03 -37.83 8.37
C ASP A 404 -16.00 -37.31 7.37
N THR A 405 -15.72 -36.01 7.34
CA THR A 405 -14.85 -35.35 6.34
C THR A 405 -13.49 -34.96 6.91
N PHE A 406 -13.29 -34.99 8.23
CA PHE A 406 -12.04 -34.61 8.88
C PHE A 406 -10.96 -35.68 8.73
N ASP A 407 -9.77 -35.30 8.27
CA ASP A 407 -8.57 -36.13 8.21
C ASP A 407 -7.36 -35.37 8.79
N ILE A 408 -6.86 -35.80 9.95
CA ILE A 408 -5.72 -35.20 10.66
C ILE A 408 -4.41 -35.21 9.85
N ASN A 409 -4.30 -36.04 8.82
CA ASN A 409 -3.10 -36.10 7.98
C ASN A 409 -3.06 -34.96 6.92
N VAL A 410 -4.17 -34.32 6.69
CA VAL A 410 -4.26 -33.18 5.76
C VAL A 410 -3.67 -31.93 6.42
N THR A 411 -3.07 -31.06 5.61
CA THR A 411 -2.47 -29.81 6.11
C THR A 411 -3.49 -28.69 6.25
N LYS A 412 -4.55 -28.67 5.40
CA LYS A 412 -5.51 -27.54 5.30
C LYS A 412 -6.90 -27.99 5.74
N HIS A 413 -7.47 -27.22 6.64
CA HIS A 413 -8.74 -27.52 7.29
C HIS A 413 -9.69 -26.31 7.29
N LYS A 414 -10.98 -26.57 7.52
CA LYS A 414 -12.03 -25.55 7.56
C LYS A 414 -13.01 -25.78 8.70
N GLY A 415 -13.37 -24.69 9.39
CA GLY A 415 -14.42 -24.70 10.40
C GLY A 415 -13.97 -25.08 11.80
N GLN A 416 -14.89 -24.86 12.73
CA GLN A 416 -14.63 -25.04 14.16
C GLN A 416 -14.40 -26.49 14.58
N PHE A 417 -15.01 -27.45 13.88
CA PHE A 417 -14.83 -28.87 14.21
C PHE A 417 -13.38 -29.29 14.02
N ALA A 418 -12.79 -28.99 12.85
CA ALA A 418 -11.40 -29.27 12.57
C ALA A 418 -10.45 -28.58 13.56
N LEU A 419 -10.70 -27.30 13.88
CA LEU A 419 -9.89 -26.57 14.84
C LEU A 419 -9.91 -27.25 16.22
N ARG A 420 -11.08 -27.64 16.72
CA ARG A 420 -11.20 -28.32 18.01
C ARG A 420 -10.47 -29.68 18.03
N LYS A 421 -10.62 -30.46 16.96
CA LYS A 421 -9.92 -31.76 16.84
C LYS A 421 -8.41 -31.57 16.83
N LEU A 422 -7.89 -30.72 15.98
CA LEU A 422 -6.45 -30.44 15.87
C LEU A 422 -5.88 -29.88 17.18
N TYR A 423 -6.59 -29.00 17.86
CA TYR A 423 -6.17 -28.42 19.14
C TYR A 423 -5.95 -29.51 20.22
N HIS A 424 -6.74 -30.59 20.20
CA HIS A 424 -6.65 -31.67 21.18
C HIS A 424 -5.74 -32.82 20.77
N GLU A 425 -5.64 -33.10 19.46
CA GLU A 425 -5.07 -34.35 18.95
C GLU A 425 -3.76 -34.15 18.16
N SER A 426 -3.49 -32.92 17.64
CA SER A 426 -2.29 -32.67 16.82
C SER A 426 -1.08 -32.27 17.67
N ASP A 427 0.09 -32.76 17.26
CA ASP A 427 1.42 -32.35 17.74
C ASP A 427 2.12 -31.35 16.84
N ARG A 428 1.45 -30.90 15.75
CA ARG A 428 1.93 -29.89 14.80
C ARG A 428 1.55 -28.49 15.25
N VAL A 429 2.24 -27.49 14.72
CA VAL A 429 1.84 -26.08 14.87
C VAL A 429 0.49 -25.86 14.16
N ILE A 430 -0.45 -25.17 14.78
CA ILE A 430 -1.76 -24.87 14.20
C ILE A 430 -1.82 -23.38 13.90
N LEU A 431 -1.90 -23.03 12.62
CA LEU A 431 -2.09 -21.67 12.13
C LEU A 431 -3.57 -21.45 11.80
N VAL A 432 -4.25 -20.65 12.58
CA VAL A 432 -5.69 -20.38 12.42
C VAL A 432 -5.89 -19.02 11.81
N MET A 433 -6.63 -18.93 10.70
CA MET A 433 -7.03 -17.66 10.08
C MET A 433 -8.52 -17.43 10.28
N TYR A 434 -8.87 -16.35 10.98
CA TYR A 434 -10.24 -15.86 11.08
C TYR A 434 -10.55 -14.90 9.94
N SER A 435 -11.56 -15.24 9.15
CA SER A 435 -11.96 -14.53 7.94
C SER A 435 -13.46 -14.22 7.94
N ALA A 436 -13.89 -13.33 7.04
CA ALA A 436 -15.29 -13.09 6.75
C ALA A 436 -15.52 -13.10 5.23
N PRO A 437 -16.72 -13.46 4.73
CA PRO A 437 -17.00 -13.52 3.29
C PRO A 437 -16.73 -12.20 2.55
N THR A 438 -16.99 -11.07 3.20
CA THR A 438 -16.81 -9.73 2.65
C THR A 438 -15.42 -9.12 2.89
N CYS A 439 -14.51 -9.86 3.54
CA CYS A 439 -13.20 -9.38 3.92
C CYS A 439 -12.21 -9.38 2.74
N GLY A 440 -12.02 -8.24 2.07
CA GLY A 440 -11.04 -8.08 0.99
C GLY A 440 -9.59 -8.41 1.41
N PRO A 441 -9.09 -7.86 2.53
CA PRO A 441 -7.75 -8.20 3.04
C PRO A 441 -7.57 -9.70 3.32
N CYS A 442 -8.62 -10.42 3.76
CA CYS A 442 -8.56 -11.86 3.99
C CYS A 442 -8.26 -12.65 2.71
N ARG A 443 -8.91 -12.27 1.59
CA ARG A 443 -8.69 -12.93 0.29
C ARG A 443 -7.25 -12.81 -0.19
N ARG A 444 -6.51 -11.79 0.24
CA ARG A 444 -5.09 -11.60 -0.10
C ARG A 444 -4.15 -12.27 0.87
N LEU A 445 -4.51 -12.30 2.15
CA LEU A 445 -3.73 -12.99 3.16
C LEU A 445 -3.69 -14.50 2.89
N LYS A 446 -4.81 -15.09 2.48
CA LYS A 446 -4.96 -16.53 2.26
C LYS A 446 -3.89 -17.13 1.32
N PRO A 447 -3.66 -16.63 0.08
CA PRO A 447 -2.62 -17.17 -0.80
C PRO A 447 -1.20 -17.02 -0.24
N MET A 448 -0.97 -16.01 0.61
CA MET A 448 0.33 -15.82 1.26
C MET A 448 0.53 -16.83 2.39
N LEU A 449 -0.49 -17.07 3.23
CA LEU A 449 -0.45 -18.09 4.25
C LEU A 449 -0.32 -19.48 3.63
N ASP A 450 -1.00 -19.74 2.52
CA ASP A 450 -0.86 -20.98 1.76
C ASP A 450 0.60 -21.26 1.37
N LYS A 451 1.33 -20.21 0.92
CA LYS A 451 2.76 -20.34 0.61
C LYS A 451 3.61 -20.59 1.87
N VAL A 452 3.31 -19.89 2.97
CA VAL A 452 4.01 -20.13 4.26
C VAL A 452 3.79 -21.56 4.72
N VAL A 453 2.55 -22.03 4.74
CA VAL A 453 2.20 -23.38 5.17
C VAL A 453 2.87 -24.45 4.31
N THR A 454 2.93 -24.21 2.99
CA THR A 454 3.61 -25.14 2.06
C THR A 454 5.12 -25.25 2.33
N GLU A 455 5.76 -24.20 2.88
CA GLU A 455 7.19 -24.24 3.25
C GLU A 455 7.48 -25.15 4.45
N PHE A 456 6.49 -25.35 5.32
CA PHE A 456 6.61 -26.17 6.53
C PHE A 456 5.90 -27.53 6.40
N GLU A 457 5.18 -27.77 5.30
CA GLU A 457 4.46 -29.03 4.95
C GLU A 457 3.86 -29.75 6.18
N ASP A 458 4.41 -30.91 6.51
CA ASP A 458 3.87 -31.79 7.58
C ASP A 458 4.09 -31.28 9.02
N GLN A 459 4.66 -30.10 9.21
CA GLN A 459 4.92 -29.53 10.54
C GLN A 459 3.85 -28.54 10.99
N VAL A 460 2.96 -28.11 10.09
CA VAL A 460 1.96 -27.07 10.33
C VAL A 460 0.59 -27.51 9.79
N HIS A 461 -0.45 -27.32 10.58
CA HIS A 461 -1.84 -27.32 10.11
C HIS A 461 -2.31 -25.90 9.87
N TYR A 462 -3.05 -25.67 8.80
CA TYR A 462 -3.73 -24.41 8.51
C TYR A 462 -5.23 -24.60 8.64
N VAL A 463 -5.88 -23.77 9.46
CA VAL A 463 -7.32 -23.82 9.68
C VAL A 463 -7.93 -22.49 9.31
N GLU A 464 -8.94 -22.50 8.45
CA GLU A 464 -9.72 -21.31 8.09
C GLU A 464 -11.06 -21.32 8.82
N ILE A 465 -11.32 -20.24 9.58
CA ILE A 465 -12.57 -20.02 10.31
C ILE A 465 -13.30 -18.85 9.67
N ASP A 466 -14.54 -19.08 9.23
CA ASP A 466 -15.44 -18.00 8.82
C ASP A 466 -16.19 -17.50 10.06
N ILE A 467 -15.94 -16.25 10.48
CA ILE A 467 -16.56 -15.67 11.67
C ILE A 467 -18.07 -15.50 11.55
N ALA A 468 -18.62 -15.53 10.33
CA ALA A 468 -20.07 -15.49 10.10
C ALA A 468 -20.70 -16.88 10.23
N ALA A 469 -19.99 -17.94 9.87
CA ALA A 469 -20.43 -19.32 10.00
C ALA A 469 -20.20 -19.86 11.43
N ASP A 470 -19.08 -19.48 12.05
CA ASP A 470 -18.63 -19.95 13.37
C ASP A 470 -18.46 -18.81 14.38
N PRO A 471 -19.51 -18.03 14.71
CA PRO A 471 -19.41 -16.83 15.55
C PRO A 471 -18.96 -17.12 16.99
N GLU A 472 -19.36 -18.26 17.54
CA GLU A 472 -19.01 -18.64 18.92
C GLU A 472 -17.50 -18.83 19.12
N ILE A 473 -16.83 -19.45 18.13
CA ILE A 473 -15.38 -19.68 18.23
C ILE A 473 -14.61 -18.39 17.97
N ALA A 474 -15.14 -17.52 17.11
CA ALA A 474 -14.56 -16.21 16.88
C ALA A 474 -14.63 -15.32 18.13
N GLU A 475 -15.75 -15.32 18.84
CA GLU A 475 -15.91 -14.61 20.11
C GLU A 475 -14.98 -15.17 21.20
N ALA A 476 -14.94 -16.50 21.36
CA ALA A 476 -14.05 -17.18 22.32
C ALA A 476 -12.57 -16.92 22.04
N ALA A 477 -12.20 -16.78 20.77
CA ALA A 477 -10.84 -16.42 20.33
C ALA A 477 -10.51 -14.93 20.52
N GLY A 478 -11.49 -14.08 20.84
CA GLY A 478 -11.31 -12.64 21.00
C GLY A 478 -11.10 -11.92 19.67
N VAL A 479 -11.76 -12.36 18.59
CA VAL A 479 -11.64 -11.76 17.27
C VAL A 479 -12.39 -10.44 17.23
N THR A 480 -11.65 -9.33 17.17
CA THR A 480 -12.21 -7.96 17.08
C THR A 480 -12.28 -7.42 15.66
N GLY A 481 -11.71 -8.12 14.67
CA GLY A 481 -11.69 -7.72 13.27
C GLY A 481 -10.99 -8.76 12.39
N THR A 482 -11.27 -8.75 11.10
CA THR A 482 -10.68 -9.69 10.13
C THR A 482 -9.80 -8.96 9.10
N PRO A 483 -8.68 -9.63 8.64
CA PRO A 483 -8.18 -10.92 9.09
C PRO A 483 -7.52 -10.84 10.48
N MET A 484 -7.69 -11.90 11.25
CA MET A 484 -6.87 -12.18 12.43
C MET A 484 -6.29 -13.57 12.27
N THR A 485 -5.03 -13.74 12.66
CA THR A 485 -4.36 -15.04 12.63
C THR A 485 -3.87 -15.38 14.03
N GLN A 486 -4.10 -16.59 14.48
CA GLN A 486 -3.57 -17.12 15.74
C GLN A 486 -2.74 -18.36 15.47
N ILE A 487 -1.64 -18.49 16.21
CA ILE A 487 -0.73 -19.63 16.12
C ILE A 487 -0.76 -20.35 17.45
N PHE A 488 -1.05 -21.66 17.41
CA PHE A 488 -1.11 -22.52 18.58
C PHE A 488 -0.08 -23.64 18.45
N TYR A 489 0.48 -24.04 19.59
CA TYR A 489 1.33 -25.21 19.72
C TYR A 489 1.18 -25.80 21.13
N GLU A 490 1.12 -27.12 21.25
CA GLU A 490 0.94 -27.85 22.52
C GLU A 490 -0.22 -27.32 23.38
N LYS A 491 -1.34 -26.95 22.74
CA LYS A 491 -2.55 -26.38 23.37
C LYS A 491 -2.35 -24.98 23.96
N GLU A 492 -1.26 -24.31 23.65
CA GLU A 492 -1.02 -22.92 24.04
C GLU A 492 -1.09 -22.00 22.83
N ARG A 493 -1.66 -20.82 23.03
CA ARG A 493 -1.65 -19.78 22.02
C ARG A 493 -0.32 -19.03 22.07
N ILE A 494 0.51 -19.26 21.06
CA ILE A 494 1.86 -18.69 20.97
C ILE A 494 1.82 -17.22 20.56
N GLU A 495 1.02 -16.89 19.53
CA GLU A 495 0.98 -15.54 18.99
C GLU A 495 -0.40 -15.21 18.40
N THR A 496 -0.75 -13.90 18.41
CA THR A 496 -1.94 -13.37 17.76
C THR A 496 -1.53 -12.20 16.87
N LEU A 497 -1.76 -12.35 15.57
CA LEU A 497 -1.40 -11.37 14.54
C LEU A 497 -2.67 -10.76 13.94
N SER A 498 -2.97 -9.52 14.28
CA SER A 498 -4.13 -8.79 13.76
C SER A 498 -3.79 -8.07 12.46
N GLY A 499 -4.69 -8.15 11.48
CA GLY A 499 -4.50 -7.61 10.14
C GLY A 499 -3.56 -8.48 9.29
N VAL A 500 -3.20 -7.95 8.12
CA VAL A 500 -2.26 -8.62 7.20
C VAL A 500 -0.83 -8.32 7.67
N LYS A 501 -0.02 -9.36 7.87
CA LYS A 501 1.39 -9.28 8.28
C LYS A 501 2.30 -9.82 7.17
N MET A 502 3.60 -9.53 7.27
CA MET A 502 4.60 -10.03 6.32
C MET A 502 4.73 -11.55 6.42
N LYS A 503 5.04 -12.19 5.29
CA LYS A 503 5.37 -13.62 5.23
C LYS A 503 6.47 -14.00 6.23
N SER A 504 7.48 -13.15 6.36
CA SER A 504 8.58 -13.30 7.31
C SER A 504 8.14 -13.28 8.78
N GLU A 505 7.06 -12.59 9.14
CA GLU A 505 6.55 -12.58 10.52
C GLU A 505 5.93 -13.94 10.87
N TYR A 506 5.09 -14.48 9.98
CA TYR A 506 4.50 -15.82 10.17
C TYR A 506 5.59 -16.89 10.24
N ARG A 507 6.55 -16.84 9.29
CA ARG A 507 7.70 -17.75 9.25
C ARG A 507 8.50 -17.70 10.55
N ARG A 508 8.87 -16.50 11.01
CA ARG A 508 9.63 -16.30 12.25
C ARG A 508 8.95 -16.92 13.47
N VAL A 509 7.63 -16.76 13.59
CA VAL A 509 6.89 -17.34 14.72
C VAL A 509 6.90 -18.87 14.63
N ILE A 510 6.62 -19.42 13.44
CA ILE A 510 6.62 -20.89 13.22
C ILE A 510 8.01 -21.48 13.45
N GLU A 511 9.06 -20.89 12.87
CA GLU A 511 10.46 -21.31 13.06
C GLU A 511 10.88 -21.23 14.54
N GLY A 512 10.44 -20.18 15.25
CA GLY A 512 10.71 -20.02 16.67
C GLY A 512 10.12 -21.16 17.51
N VAL A 513 8.92 -21.63 17.16
CA VAL A 513 8.26 -22.77 17.82
C VAL A 513 8.97 -24.08 17.46
N LEU A 514 9.25 -24.31 16.18
CA LEU A 514 9.89 -25.53 15.70
C LEU A 514 11.35 -25.64 16.15
N GLY A 515 12.10 -24.54 16.17
CA GLY A 515 13.49 -24.50 16.68
C GLY A 515 13.59 -24.74 18.19
N ALA A 516 12.58 -24.39 18.97
CA ALA A 516 12.50 -24.72 20.38
C ALA A 516 12.30 -26.25 20.62
N ARG A 517 11.70 -26.96 19.65
CA ARG A 517 11.50 -28.41 19.66
C ARG A 517 12.82 -29.20 19.47
N GLU A 518 13.77 -28.64 18.70
CA GLU A 518 15.06 -29.28 18.40
C GLU A 518 16.14 -29.04 19.47
N ALA A 519 15.93 -28.11 20.40
CA ALA A 519 16.88 -27.84 21.46
C ALA A 519 16.81 -28.92 22.54
N PRO A 520 17.92 -29.65 22.90
CA PRO A 520 17.89 -30.66 23.91
C PRO A 520 17.47 -30.05 25.26
N THR A 521 16.45 -30.66 25.90
CA THR A 521 15.96 -30.30 27.22
C THR A 521 17.13 -30.29 28.22
N LYS A 522 17.68 -29.12 28.52
CA LYS A 522 18.52 -28.95 29.69
C LYS A 522 17.58 -28.96 30.89
N ASP A 523 17.70 -30.03 31.72
CA ASP A 523 17.02 -30.13 33.02
C ASP A 523 17.24 -28.85 33.82
N VAL A 524 16.25 -27.97 33.81
CA VAL A 524 16.18 -26.84 34.73
C VAL A 524 15.54 -27.37 36.00
N VAL A 525 16.37 -27.85 36.93
CA VAL A 525 15.97 -28.09 38.31
C VAL A 525 15.47 -26.76 38.88
N MET A 526 14.17 -26.60 38.91
CA MET A 526 13.53 -25.49 39.60
C MET A 526 13.75 -25.66 41.11
N LYS A 527 14.65 -24.85 41.67
CA LYS A 527 14.71 -24.63 43.12
C LYS A 527 13.41 -23.96 43.54
N ARG A 528 12.59 -24.68 44.29
CA ARG A 528 11.42 -24.10 44.95
C ARG A 528 11.88 -22.96 45.89
N PRO A 529 11.20 -21.83 45.94
CA PRO A 529 11.48 -20.80 46.92
C PRO A 529 11.10 -21.33 48.32
N GLN A 530 12.06 -21.25 49.24
CA GLN A 530 11.83 -21.54 50.67
C GLN A 530 10.84 -20.48 51.21
N LYS A 531 9.78 -20.98 51.86
CA LYS A 531 8.88 -20.14 52.69
C LYS A 531 9.65 -19.68 53.91
N ASP A 532 9.88 -18.39 54.05
CA ASP A 532 10.30 -17.75 55.29
C ASP A 532 9.14 -17.84 56.31
N GLU A 533 9.29 -18.72 57.31
CA GLU A 533 8.49 -18.70 58.51
C GLU A 533 8.87 -17.50 59.37
N LYS A 534 8.02 -16.44 59.39
CA LYS A 534 8.07 -15.42 60.43
C LYS A 534 7.53 -15.98 61.71
N LYS A 535 8.40 -16.21 62.69
CA LYS A 535 8.06 -16.41 64.07
C LYS A 535 7.44 -15.12 64.63
N GLU A 536 6.16 -15.20 64.99
CA GLU A 536 5.53 -14.26 65.93
C GLU A 536 6.06 -14.54 67.33
N THR A 537 6.76 -13.58 67.89
CA THR A 537 7.05 -13.49 69.33
C THR A 537 5.97 -12.61 69.98
N VAL A 538 5.13 -13.28 70.76
CA VAL A 538 4.22 -12.66 71.72
C VAL A 538 5.06 -12.16 72.89
N GLY A 539 5.08 -10.87 73.13
CA GLY A 539 5.61 -10.23 74.35
C GLY A 539 4.46 -9.53 75.08
N ALA A 540 4.03 -10.20 76.15
CA ALA A 540 3.19 -9.55 77.15
C ALA A 540 4.08 -8.67 78.05
N GLN A 541 3.62 -7.43 78.38
CA GLN A 541 3.56 -6.90 79.74
C GLN A 541 3.29 -5.39 79.73
N ASN A 542 2.28 -5.07 80.58
CA ASN A 542 1.88 -3.86 81.31
C ASN A 542 1.24 -2.73 80.52
#